data_493245aba8db86ec99b524f5f14e6d8e
#
_entry.id   493245aba8db86ec99b524f5f14e6d8e
#
_cell.length_a   1.000
_cell.length_b   1.000
_cell.length_c   1.000
_cell.angle_alpha   90.00
_cell.angle_beta   90.00
_cell.angle_gamma   90.00
#
_symmetry.space_group_name_H-M   'P 1'
#
loop_
_entity.id
_entity.type
_entity.pdbx_description
1 polymer ?
#
loop_
_entity_poly.entity_id
_entity_poly.type
_entity_poly.pdbx_seq_one_letter_code
_entity_poly.pdbx_strand_id
1 'polypeptide(L)'
;MSYDELELDRIGDRKTAVFFTISDTTPTYNFIVALAFSQMFNLLCERADNVHGGRLPHHVRVLWDEAANTGQVPSLEKLVAVIRSREVSLCLFYQQYAQCNAIYKDNAETILGNMDSVIFLGGRESSTIKEISENWLGKATISMQTEGRSRGQSESYNQNTQRLGRELMTPSELATMPGDKCILQLRGLPPFFSSKYDLKQHPHYKYTAEADKKKNAFDLDKLINRRRRPGLNEACEVYEVDVSEAGPVSEDEDILNYDDIDDPDAFA
;
A
#
# COMPACT_ATOMS: atom_id res chain seq x y z
N MET A 1 6.38 -13.33 -25.93
CA MET A 1 7.43 -12.45 -25.35
C MET A 1 8.68 -13.31 -25.24
N SER A 2 9.77 -12.90 -25.84
CA SER A 2 10.98 -13.72 -25.94
C SER A 2 12.00 -13.45 -24.82
N TYR A 3 11.80 -12.43 -23.98
CA TYR A 3 12.69 -12.12 -22.85
C TYR A 3 11.97 -11.24 -21.81
N ASP A 4 12.49 -11.25 -20.57
CA ASP A 4 12.01 -10.45 -19.46
C ASP A 4 12.61 -9.02 -19.53
N GLU A 5 11.76 -8.03 -19.77
CA GLU A 5 12.16 -6.62 -19.80
C GLU A 5 12.08 -5.94 -18.44
N LEU A 6 11.33 -6.49 -17.50
CA LEU A 6 11.13 -5.88 -16.20
C LEU A 6 12.26 -6.20 -15.23
N GLU A 7 12.90 -7.36 -15.36
CA GLU A 7 13.99 -7.84 -14.49
C GLU A 7 13.64 -7.60 -13.00
N LEU A 8 12.42 -7.98 -12.58
CA LEU A 8 11.94 -7.73 -11.21
C LEU A 8 12.81 -8.37 -10.13
N ASP A 9 13.49 -9.46 -10.45
CA ASP A 9 14.45 -10.16 -9.60
C ASP A 9 15.71 -9.33 -9.32
N ARG A 10 16.05 -8.36 -10.19
CA ARG A 10 17.28 -7.56 -10.12
C ARG A 10 17.12 -6.19 -9.49
N ILE A 11 15.91 -5.84 -9.03
CA ILE A 11 15.65 -4.52 -8.44
C ILE A 11 16.57 -4.24 -7.24
N GLY A 12 16.88 -5.26 -6.44
CA GLY A 12 17.75 -5.14 -5.27
C GLY A 12 19.25 -5.26 -5.56
N ASP A 13 19.66 -5.66 -6.77
CA ASP A 13 21.05 -5.82 -7.14
C ASP A 13 21.73 -4.50 -7.51
N ARG A 14 20.96 -3.56 -8.01
CA ARG A 14 21.43 -2.25 -8.48
C ARG A 14 20.45 -1.15 -8.11
N LYS A 15 20.91 0.10 -8.11
CA LYS A 15 20.04 1.26 -7.90
C LYS A 15 19.00 1.35 -9.03
N THR A 16 17.78 0.98 -8.74
CA THR A 16 16.67 0.88 -9.70
C THR A 16 15.47 1.62 -9.15
N ALA A 17 14.70 2.26 -10.02
CA ALA A 17 13.37 2.80 -9.71
C ALA A 17 12.37 2.19 -10.69
N VAL A 18 11.33 1.55 -10.15
CA VAL A 18 10.23 0.98 -10.93
C VAL A 18 8.95 1.73 -10.57
N PHE A 19 8.19 2.11 -11.59
CA PHE A 19 6.93 2.81 -11.43
C PHE A 19 5.80 1.97 -12.03
N PHE A 20 4.82 1.63 -11.20
CA PHE A 20 3.57 1.01 -11.62
C PHE A 20 2.50 2.09 -11.67
N THR A 21 2.00 2.38 -12.87
CA THR A 21 0.90 3.32 -13.07
C THR A 21 -0.36 2.52 -13.37
N ILE A 22 -1.38 2.70 -12.55
CA ILE A 22 -2.68 2.05 -12.69
C ILE A 22 -3.78 3.10 -12.85
N SER A 23 -4.89 2.71 -13.48
CA SER A 23 -6.07 3.56 -13.52
C SER A 23 -6.78 3.52 -12.16
N ASP A 24 -7.15 4.68 -11.65
CA ASP A 24 -7.98 4.84 -10.46
C ASP A 24 -9.48 4.63 -10.73
N THR A 25 -9.88 4.72 -11.99
CA THR A 25 -11.29 4.62 -12.41
C THR A 25 -11.69 3.25 -12.94
N THR A 26 -10.73 2.46 -13.45
CA THR A 26 -11.02 1.18 -14.11
C THR A 26 -10.27 0.03 -13.44
N PRO A 27 -10.96 -0.81 -12.63
CA PRO A 27 -10.31 -1.88 -11.87
C PRO A 27 -9.93 -3.12 -12.72
N THR A 28 -10.28 -3.15 -13.98
CA THR A 28 -10.17 -4.34 -14.86
C THR A 28 -8.78 -4.98 -14.87
N TYR A 29 -7.72 -4.18 -14.77
CA TYR A 29 -6.33 -4.66 -14.83
C TYR A 29 -5.61 -4.67 -13.48
N ASN A 30 -6.31 -4.38 -12.39
CA ASN A 30 -5.69 -4.33 -11.06
C ASN A 30 -5.07 -5.66 -10.64
N PHE A 31 -5.66 -6.79 -11.08
CA PHE A 31 -5.12 -8.12 -10.81
C PHE A 31 -3.71 -8.32 -11.39
N ILE A 32 -3.38 -7.69 -12.52
CA ILE A 32 -2.03 -7.77 -13.13
C ILE A 32 -1.02 -7.12 -12.19
N VAL A 33 -1.37 -5.99 -11.60
CA VAL A 33 -0.48 -5.29 -10.66
C VAL A 33 -0.36 -6.07 -9.36
N ALA A 34 -1.45 -6.64 -8.84
CA ALA A 34 -1.41 -7.50 -7.66
C ALA A 34 -0.51 -8.73 -7.89
N LEU A 35 -0.59 -9.34 -9.08
CA LEU A 35 0.28 -10.44 -9.49
C LEU A 35 1.75 -9.98 -9.60
N ALA A 36 2.00 -8.83 -10.21
CA ALA A 36 3.35 -8.27 -10.34
C ALA A 36 3.99 -8.00 -8.96
N PHE A 37 3.23 -7.45 -8.01
CA PHE A 37 3.71 -7.29 -6.64
C PHE A 37 4.01 -8.61 -5.95
N SER A 38 3.10 -9.60 -6.08
CA SER A 38 3.32 -10.92 -5.51
C SER A 38 4.59 -11.56 -6.08
N GLN A 39 4.77 -11.50 -7.39
CA GLN A 39 5.95 -12.03 -8.07
C GLN A 39 7.22 -11.28 -7.67
N MET A 40 7.18 -9.95 -7.64
CA MET A 40 8.32 -9.10 -7.24
C MET A 40 8.79 -9.45 -5.82
N PHE A 41 7.89 -9.52 -4.84
CA PHE A 41 8.27 -9.84 -3.47
C PHE A 41 8.89 -11.24 -3.34
N ASN A 42 8.32 -12.23 -4.02
CA ASN A 42 8.86 -13.60 -4.02
C ASN A 42 10.25 -13.63 -4.66
N LEU A 43 10.43 -13.02 -5.84
CA LEU A 43 11.72 -12.96 -6.53
C LEU A 43 12.78 -12.23 -5.71
N LEU A 44 12.45 -11.11 -5.07
CA LEU A 44 13.37 -10.40 -4.18
C LEU A 44 13.80 -11.24 -2.98
N CYS A 45 12.87 -12.01 -2.38
CA CYS A 45 13.20 -12.93 -1.30
C CYS A 45 14.11 -14.06 -1.78
N GLU A 46 13.78 -14.70 -2.89
CA GLU A 46 14.59 -15.77 -3.49
C GLU A 46 16.00 -15.26 -3.88
N ARG A 47 16.06 -14.07 -4.44
CA ARG A 47 17.33 -13.43 -4.81
C ARG A 47 18.19 -13.15 -3.60
N ALA A 48 17.59 -12.60 -2.53
CA ALA A 48 18.29 -12.37 -1.27
C ALA A 48 18.86 -13.69 -0.70
N ASP A 49 18.03 -14.72 -0.64
CA ASP A 49 18.38 -16.00 0.00
C ASP A 49 19.41 -16.78 -0.84
N ASN A 50 19.19 -16.91 -2.15
CA ASN A 50 20.00 -17.81 -2.99
C ASN A 50 21.27 -17.16 -3.55
N VAL A 51 21.29 -15.83 -3.72
CA VAL A 51 22.41 -15.14 -4.37
C VAL A 51 23.21 -14.29 -3.38
N HIS A 52 22.53 -13.63 -2.43
CA HIS A 52 23.15 -12.63 -1.57
C HIS A 52 23.27 -13.05 -0.09
N GLY A 53 23.11 -14.32 0.22
CA GLY A 53 23.31 -14.83 1.58
C GLY A 53 22.29 -14.32 2.61
N GLY A 54 21.06 -14.04 2.16
CA GLY A 54 19.92 -13.66 2.99
C GLY A 54 19.55 -12.18 2.99
N ARG A 55 20.34 -11.30 2.35
CA ARG A 55 20.07 -9.85 2.30
C ARG A 55 20.43 -9.25 0.95
N LEU A 56 19.53 -8.43 0.40
CA LEU A 56 19.81 -7.70 -0.83
C LEU A 56 20.92 -6.64 -0.61
N PRO A 57 21.80 -6.41 -1.61
CA PRO A 57 22.87 -5.41 -1.52
C PRO A 57 22.34 -3.97 -1.49
N HIS A 58 21.19 -3.71 -2.07
CA HIS A 58 20.50 -2.43 -1.99
C HIS A 58 19.14 -2.59 -1.32
N HIS A 59 18.85 -1.69 -0.38
CA HIS A 59 17.53 -1.64 0.26
C HIS A 59 16.44 -1.31 -0.76
N VAL A 60 15.45 -2.18 -0.87
CA VAL A 60 14.28 -1.97 -1.73
C VAL A 60 13.15 -1.39 -0.90
N ARG A 61 12.71 -0.19 -1.25
CA ARG A 61 11.54 0.44 -0.62
C ARG A 61 10.36 0.45 -1.59
N VAL A 62 9.30 -0.20 -1.20
CA VAL A 62 8.03 -0.18 -1.94
C VAL A 62 7.14 0.90 -1.34
N LEU A 63 6.82 1.91 -2.13
CA LEU A 63 5.86 2.95 -1.79
C LEU A 63 4.57 2.64 -2.55
N TRP A 64 3.58 2.14 -1.83
CA TRP A 64 2.34 1.68 -2.41
C TRP A 64 1.22 2.67 -2.12
N ASP A 65 1.17 3.70 -2.95
CA ASP A 65 0.13 4.72 -2.89
C ASP A 65 -1.21 4.12 -3.30
N GLU A 66 -2.26 4.46 -2.57
CA GLU A 66 -3.61 3.93 -2.75
C GLU A 66 -3.65 2.38 -2.83
N ALA A 67 -3.09 1.71 -1.83
CA ALA A 67 -2.98 0.26 -1.79
C ALA A 67 -4.33 -0.47 -1.98
N ALA A 68 -5.44 0.19 -1.67
CA ALA A 68 -6.78 -0.34 -1.91
C ALA A 68 -7.12 -0.54 -3.38
N ASN A 69 -6.55 0.26 -4.29
CA ASN A 69 -6.89 0.23 -5.71
C ASN A 69 -6.28 -0.96 -6.46
N THR A 70 -5.23 -1.57 -5.94
CA THR A 70 -4.59 -2.73 -6.60
C THR A 70 -5.28 -4.06 -6.31
N GLY A 71 -6.24 -4.08 -5.38
CA GLY A 71 -6.86 -5.31 -4.92
C GLY A 71 -5.97 -6.13 -3.98
N GLN A 72 -6.34 -7.39 -3.80
CA GLN A 72 -5.63 -8.28 -2.87
C GLN A 72 -4.35 -8.84 -3.50
N VAL A 73 -3.21 -8.59 -2.87
CA VAL A 73 -1.96 -9.30 -3.18
C VAL A 73 -1.94 -10.62 -2.39
N PRO A 74 -1.79 -11.77 -3.07
CA PRO A 74 -1.79 -13.06 -2.41
C PRO A 74 -0.70 -13.17 -1.34
N SER A 75 -1.05 -13.72 -0.18
CA SER A 75 -0.12 -14.00 0.94
C SER A 75 0.66 -12.78 1.46
N LEU A 76 0.13 -11.55 1.28
CA LEU A 76 0.79 -10.34 1.76
C LEU A 76 1.06 -10.37 3.26
N GLU A 77 0.16 -10.97 4.06
CA GLU A 77 0.30 -11.15 5.50
C GLU A 77 1.55 -11.94 5.90
N LYS A 78 1.96 -12.88 5.05
CA LYS A 78 3.20 -13.67 5.24
C LYS A 78 4.42 -12.89 4.77
N LEU A 79 4.29 -12.23 3.63
CA LEU A 79 5.38 -11.45 3.03
C LEU A 79 5.84 -10.33 3.96
N VAL A 80 4.93 -9.54 4.53
CA VAL A 80 5.29 -8.43 5.43
C VAL A 80 6.08 -8.86 6.67
N ALA A 81 5.90 -10.10 7.12
CA ALA A 81 6.63 -10.65 8.25
C ALA A 81 8.09 -10.98 7.92
N VAL A 82 8.41 -11.29 6.67
CA VAL A 82 9.73 -11.83 6.28
C VAL A 82 10.59 -10.89 5.45
N ILE A 83 10.00 -9.97 4.70
CA ILE A 83 10.74 -9.10 3.76
C ILE A 83 11.75 -8.19 4.44
N ARG A 84 11.50 -7.78 5.70
CA ARG A 84 12.39 -6.90 6.45
C ARG A 84 13.80 -7.45 6.59
N SER A 85 13.93 -8.75 6.90
CA SER A 85 15.24 -9.41 7.04
C SER A 85 16.04 -9.43 5.73
N ARG A 86 15.37 -9.28 4.60
CA ARG A 86 15.93 -9.31 3.25
C ARG A 86 16.20 -7.92 2.65
N GLU A 87 16.20 -6.88 3.48
CA GLU A 87 16.37 -5.47 3.06
C GLU A 87 15.24 -4.95 2.16
N VAL A 88 14.02 -5.42 2.37
CA VAL A 88 12.82 -4.90 1.71
C VAL A 88 11.89 -4.25 2.73
N SER A 89 11.46 -3.03 2.46
CA SER A 89 10.47 -2.32 3.27
C SER A 89 9.24 -1.96 2.44
N LEU A 90 8.09 -1.96 3.09
CA LEU A 90 6.80 -1.67 2.49
C LEU A 90 6.13 -0.50 3.21
N CYS A 91 5.70 0.51 2.44
CA CYS A 91 4.84 1.60 2.90
C CYS A 91 3.48 1.48 2.21
N LEU A 92 2.44 1.24 2.99
CA LEU A 92 1.06 1.15 2.52
C LEU A 92 0.34 2.46 2.83
N PHE A 93 -0.34 3.02 1.83
CA PHE A 93 -1.18 4.18 2.01
C PHE A 93 -2.64 3.80 1.79
N TYR A 94 -3.46 4.07 2.79
CA TYR A 94 -4.90 3.88 2.77
C TYR A 94 -5.60 5.19 3.09
N GLN A 95 -6.71 5.45 2.45
CA GLN A 95 -7.57 6.58 2.81
C GLN A 95 -8.34 6.32 4.10
N GLN A 96 -8.65 5.05 4.37
CA GLN A 96 -9.41 4.60 5.52
C GLN A 96 -8.93 3.22 5.98
N TYR A 97 -8.94 2.99 7.28
CA TYR A 97 -8.63 1.68 7.87
C TYR A 97 -9.55 0.56 7.34
N ALA A 98 -10.82 0.90 7.12
CA ALA A 98 -11.82 -0.02 6.59
C ALA A 98 -11.46 -0.58 5.20
N GLN A 99 -10.67 0.12 4.38
CA GLN A 99 -10.26 -0.37 3.07
C GLN A 99 -9.35 -1.59 3.18
N CYS A 100 -8.39 -1.58 4.12
CA CYS A 100 -7.53 -2.73 4.36
C CYS A 100 -8.35 -3.94 4.82
N ASN A 101 -9.29 -3.73 5.76
CA ASN A 101 -10.17 -4.79 6.25
C ASN A 101 -11.09 -5.35 5.16
N ALA A 102 -11.60 -4.52 4.26
CA ALA A 102 -12.43 -4.97 3.15
C ALA A 102 -11.68 -5.90 2.18
N ILE A 103 -10.38 -5.64 1.94
CA ILE A 103 -9.55 -6.40 1.01
C ILE A 103 -8.99 -7.67 1.67
N TYR A 104 -8.38 -7.53 2.85
CA TYR A 104 -7.62 -8.61 3.49
C TYR A 104 -8.39 -9.33 4.60
N LYS A 105 -9.58 -8.84 4.98
CA LYS A 105 -10.43 -9.45 6.02
C LYS A 105 -9.64 -9.74 7.29
N ASP A 106 -9.67 -10.97 7.78
CA ASP A 106 -8.99 -11.41 9.00
C ASP A 106 -7.45 -11.23 8.93
N ASN A 107 -6.87 -11.21 7.73
CA ASN A 107 -5.44 -11.00 7.53
C ASN A 107 -5.03 -9.52 7.66
N ALA A 108 -5.96 -8.58 7.62
CA ALA A 108 -5.67 -7.15 7.72
C ALA A 108 -4.98 -6.80 9.05
N GLU A 109 -5.44 -7.37 10.15
CA GLU A 109 -4.83 -7.17 11.48
C GLU A 109 -3.38 -7.67 11.50
N THR A 110 -3.10 -8.81 10.87
CA THR A 110 -1.73 -9.34 10.75
C THR A 110 -0.83 -8.42 9.93
N ILE A 111 -1.33 -7.87 8.82
CA ILE A 111 -0.58 -6.94 7.97
C ILE A 111 -0.25 -5.68 8.75
N LEU A 112 -1.26 -5.05 9.34
CA LEU A 112 -1.09 -3.79 10.08
C LEU A 112 -0.25 -3.97 11.35
N GLY A 113 -0.41 -5.10 12.05
CA GLY A 113 0.38 -5.45 13.23
C GLY A 113 1.87 -5.66 12.94
N ASN A 114 2.26 -5.94 11.69
CA ASN A 114 3.66 -6.04 11.27
C ASN A 114 4.27 -4.68 10.86
N MET A 115 3.48 -3.59 10.82
CA MET A 115 3.99 -2.26 10.54
C MET A 115 4.64 -1.66 11.80
N ASP A 116 5.93 -1.32 11.71
CA ASP A 116 6.67 -0.72 12.83
C ASP A 116 6.37 0.76 13.01
N SER A 117 5.90 1.41 11.96
CA SER A 117 5.59 2.84 11.94
C SER A 117 4.24 3.06 11.30
N VAL A 118 3.37 3.80 11.98
CA VAL A 118 2.05 4.17 11.47
C VAL A 118 1.87 5.67 11.59
N ILE A 119 1.38 6.31 10.53
CA ILE A 119 1.16 7.76 10.49
C ILE A 119 -0.31 8.02 10.16
N PHE A 120 -0.98 8.78 11.02
CA PHE A 120 -2.30 9.31 10.76
C PHE A 120 -2.19 10.77 10.32
N LEU A 121 -2.65 11.03 9.11
CA LEU A 121 -2.59 12.36 8.48
C LEU A 121 -3.90 13.15 8.63
N GLY A 122 -4.83 12.66 9.39
CA GLY A 122 -6.16 13.24 9.54
C GLY A 122 -7.21 12.50 8.71
N GLY A 123 -8.45 12.61 9.12
CA GLY A 123 -9.61 11.98 8.48
C GLY A 123 -10.84 12.07 9.37
N ARG A 124 -12.00 11.70 8.84
CA ARG A 124 -13.28 11.75 9.58
C ARG A 124 -13.98 10.40 9.62
N GLU A 125 -13.36 9.37 9.06
CA GLU A 125 -13.96 8.04 9.03
C GLU A 125 -13.93 7.45 10.45
N SER A 126 -15.12 7.02 10.93
CA SER A 126 -15.36 6.71 12.34
C SER A 126 -14.58 5.50 12.84
N SER A 127 -14.39 4.46 12.00
CA SER A 127 -13.64 3.27 12.41
C SER A 127 -12.15 3.56 12.55
N THR A 128 -11.57 4.36 11.65
CA THR A 128 -10.18 4.82 11.73
C THR A 128 -9.95 5.68 12.96
N ILE A 129 -10.84 6.66 13.21
CA ILE A 129 -10.73 7.55 14.37
C ILE A 129 -10.85 6.76 15.68
N LYS A 130 -11.77 5.81 15.75
CA LYS A 130 -11.96 4.95 16.93
C LYS A 130 -10.72 4.11 17.18
N GLU A 131 -10.19 3.47 16.16
CA GLU A 131 -8.97 2.66 16.25
C GLU A 131 -7.79 3.49 16.78
N ILE A 132 -7.60 4.70 16.27
CA ILE A 132 -6.53 5.59 16.72
C ILE A 132 -6.74 6.03 18.16
N SER A 133 -7.95 6.45 18.53
CA SER A 133 -8.25 6.93 19.88
C SER A 133 -8.08 5.85 20.94
N GLU A 134 -8.64 4.65 20.68
CA GLU A 134 -8.70 3.58 21.67
C GLU A 134 -7.42 2.74 21.72
N ASN A 135 -6.87 2.36 20.56
CA ASN A 135 -5.78 1.39 20.47
C ASN A 135 -4.40 2.01 20.29
N TRP A 136 -4.28 3.12 19.56
CA TRP A 136 -2.97 3.74 19.36
C TRP A 136 -2.62 4.71 20.48
N LEU A 137 -3.54 5.61 20.82
CA LEU A 137 -3.31 6.65 21.82
C LEU A 137 -3.59 6.14 23.22
N GLY A 138 -4.64 5.34 23.39
CA GLY A 138 -5.04 4.80 24.68
C GLY A 138 -5.57 5.86 25.64
N LYS A 139 -5.50 5.54 26.93
CA LYS A 139 -6.08 6.37 28.00
C LYS A 139 -5.00 6.90 28.95
N ALA A 140 -5.15 8.17 29.32
CA ALA A 140 -4.38 8.80 30.40
C ALA A 140 -5.26 8.93 31.66
N THR A 141 -4.63 8.90 32.81
CA THR A 141 -5.31 9.13 34.08
C THR A 141 -5.42 10.62 34.35
N ILE A 142 -6.65 11.12 34.49
CA ILE A 142 -6.93 12.48 34.92
C ILE A 142 -7.33 12.45 36.38
N SER A 143 -6.73 13.31 37.21
CA SER A 143 -7.15 13.55 38.57
C SER A 143 -8.10 14.74 38.61
N MET A 144 -9.35 14.50 38.95
CA MET A 144 -10.31 15.55 39.22
C MET A 144 -10.34 15.80 40.74
N GLN A 145 -10.04 17.01 41.14
CA GLN A 145 -10.21 17.46 42.55
C GLN A 145 -11.49 18.30 42.63
N THR A 146 -12.42 17.84 43.42
CA THR A 146 -13.63 18.59 43.74
C THR A 146 -13.53 19.12 45.15
N GLU A 147 -13.51 20.44 45.28
CA GLU A 147 -13.49 21.12 46.55
C GLU A 147 -14.90 21.57 46.92
N GLY A 148 -15.46 21.00 47.97
CA GLY A 148 -16.73 21.43 48.57
C GLY A 148 -16.51 22.26 49.77
N ARG A 149 -16.90 23.56 49.76
CA ARG A 149 -16.96 24.41 50.98
C ARG A 149 -18.41 24.54 51.40
N SER A 150 -18.72 24.09 52.62
CA SER A 150 -20.00 24.36 53.26
C SER A 150 -19.83 25.56 54.20
N ARG A 151 -20.60 26.64 53.98
CA ARG A 151 -20.70 27.79 54.88
C ARG A 151 -21.91 27.58 55.80
N GLY A 152 -21.66 26.85 56.90
CA GLY A 152 -22.63 26.69 57.99
C GLY A 152 -21.96 27.04 59.32
N GLN A 153 -22.66 26.87 60.46
CA GLN A 153 -22.13 27.16 61.80
C GLN A 153 -20.84 26.36 62.18
N SER A 154 -20.45 25.37 61.36
CA SER A 154 -19.14 24.73 61.36
C SER A 154 -18.64 24.68 59.90
N GLU A 155 -17.49 25.32 59.64
CA GLU A 155 -16.82 25.23 58.34
C GLU A 155 -16.32 23.77 58.12
N SER A 156 -16.87 23.10 57.13
CA SER A 156 -16.39 21.78 56.73
C SER A 156 -15.79 21.90 55.33
N TYR A 157 -14.52 21.48 55.20
CA TYR A 157 -13.80 21.40 53.95
C TYR A 157 -13.72 19.94 53.56
N ASN A 158 -14.30 19.61 52.40
CA ASN A 158 -14.25 18.26 51.85
C ASN A 158 -13.54 18.28 50.49
N GLN A 159 -12.42 17.60 50.42
CA GLN A 159 -11.64 17.45 49.20
C GLN A 159 -11.79 16.02 48.70
N ASN A 160 -12.48 15.85 47.58
CA ASN A 160 -12.64 14.55 46.94
C ASN A 160 -11.75 14.50 45.68
N THR A 161 -10.84 13.54 45.64
CA THR A 161 -9.97 13.30 44.48
C THR A 161 -10.44 12.05 43.76
N GLN A 162 -10.96 12.20 42.55
CA GLN A 162 -11.32 11.10 41.66
C GLN A 162 -10.28 10.95 40.57
N ARG A 163 -9.85 9.73 40.32
CA ARG A 163 -8.99 9.39 39.20
C ARG A 163 -9.83 8.75 38.11
N LEU A 164 -9.95 9.40 36.97
CA LEU A 164 -10.69 8.92 35.80
C LEU A 164 -9.73 8.66 34.65
N GLY A 165 -9.96 7.56 33.92
CA GLY A 165 -9.28 7.33 32.66
C GLY A 165 -9.94 8.15 31.54
N ARG A 166 -9.20 9.02 30.87
CA ARG A 166 -9.63 9.74 29.67
C ARG A 166 -8.77 9.32 28.52
N GLU A 167 -9.36 9.15 27.34
CA GLU A 167 -8.59 9.00 26.09
C GLU A 167 -7.64 10.18 25.89
N LEU A 168 -6.41 9.92 25.47
CA LEU A 168 -5.41 10.97 25.20
C LEU A 168 -5.93 11.99 24.20
N MET A 169 -6.58 11.51 23.13
CA MET A 169 -7.42 12.32 22.24
C MET A 169 -8.72 11.59 22.00
N THR A 170 -9.82 12.27 22.22
CA THR A 170 -11.14 11.73 21.93
C THR A 170 -11.40 11.63 20.43
N PRO A 171 -12.35 10.80 19.98
CA PRO A 171 -12.75 10.76 18.59
C PRO A 171 -13.11 12.11 17.99
N SER A 172 -13.75 12.98 18.78
CA SER A 172 -14.11 14.35 18.35
C SER A 172 -12.90 15.25 18.16
N GLU A 173 -11.90 15.15 19.03
CA GLU A 173 -10.63 15.89 18.90
C GLU A 173 -9.84 15.42 17.67
N LEU A 174 -9.82 14.12 17.39
CA LEU A 174 -9.20 13.57 16.19
C LEU A 174 -9.91 14.02 14.91
N ALA A 175 -11.25 14.01 14.89
CA ALA A 175 -12.04 14.45 13.74
C ALA A 175 -11.87 15.93 13.41
N THR A 176 -11.49 16.74 14.41
CA THR A 176 -11.26 18.18 14.27
C THR A 176 -9.79 18.56 14.27
N MET A 177 -8.89 17.59 14.17
CA MET A 177 -7.45 17.82 14.14
C MET A 177 -7.07 18.77 12.99
N PRO A 178 -6.24 19.79 13.24
CA PRO A 178 -5.80 20.71 12.19
C PRO A 178 -5.12 19.99 11.02
N GLY A 179 -5.37 20.49 9.80
CA GLY A 179 -4.89 19.84 8.58
C GLY A 179 -3.36 19.80 8.42
N ASP A 180 -2.63 20.64 9.15
CA ASP A 180 -1.16 20.65 9.21
C ASP A 180 -0.56 19.69 10.25
N LYS A 181 -1.40 18.99 11.03
CA LYS A 181 -0.96 18.07 12.08
C LYS A 181 -1.07 16.61 11.65
N CYS A 182 -0.27 15.78 12.28
CA CYS A 182 -0.29 14.33 12.13
C CYS A 182 0.03 13.65 13.46
N ILE A 183 -0.34 12.38 13.55
CA ILE A 183 0.03 11.52 14.66
C ILE A 183 0.93 10.42 14.12
N LEU A 184 2.11 10.29 14.70
CA LEU A 184 3.07 9.24 14.40
C LEU A 184 3.14 8.27 15.55
N GLN A 185 2.94 7.00 15.28
CA GLN A 185 3.19 5.90 16.21
C GLN A 185 4.36 5.07 15.71
N LEU A 186 5.32 4.83 16.61
CA LEU A 186 6.44 3.94 16.38
C LEU A 186 6.37 2.80 17.39
N ARG A 187 6.67 1.58 16.96
CA ARG A 187 6.67 0.42 17.86
C ARG A 187 7.60 0.65 19.05
N GLY A 188 7.07 0.46 20.26
CA GLY A 188 7.82 0.61 21.51
C GLY A 188 8.01 2.04 22.00
N LEU A 189 7.42 3.03 21.33
CA LEU A 189 7.45 4.43 21.76
C LEU A 189 6.04 4.99 21.96
N PRO A 190 5.88 5.97 22.87
CA PRO A 190 4.63 6.72 22.94
C PRO A 190 4.31 7.43 21.61
N PRO A 191 3.04 7.64 21.29
CA PRO A 191 2.66 8.33 20.07
C PRO A 191 3.11 9.80 20.08
N PHE A 192 3.46 10.31 18.90
CA PHE A 192 3.90 11.68 18.71
C PHE A 192 2.81 12.48 18.00
N PHE A 193 2.45 13.64 18.54
CA PHE A 193 1.66 14.65 17.85
C PHE A 193 2.60 15.65 17.20
N SER A 194 2.61 15.71 15.87
CA SER A 194 3.60 16.45 15.10
C SER A 194 2.96 17.29 13.99
N SER A 195 3.75 18.17 13.41
CA SER A 195 3.35 18.92 12.21
C SER A 195 3.76 18.17 10.96
N LYS A 196 2.91 18.21 9.95
CA LYS A 196 3.25 17.72 8.61
C LYS A 196 4.38 18.56 8.03
N TYR A 197 5.26 17.91 7.27
CA TYR A 197 6.33 18.61 6.57
C TYR A 197 5.75 19.45 5.41
N ASP A 198 6.15 20.70 5.32
CA ASP A 198 5.78 21.55 4.20
C ASP A 198 6.66 21.19 2.98
N LEU A 199 6.05 20.57 1.98
CA LEU A 199 6.74 20.12 0.76
C LEU A 199 7.46 21.24 0.04
N LYS A 200 6.99 22.48 0.14
CA LYS A 200 7.64 23.66 -0.49
C LYS A 200 9.02 23.95 0.06
N GLN A 201 9.29 23.49 1.29
CA GLN A 201 10.61 23.63 1.92
C GLN A 201 11.60 22.53 1.49
N HIS A 202 11.12 21.49 0.77
CA HIS A 202 12.00 20.42 0.34
C HIS A 202 12.94 20.87 -0.77
N PRO A 203 14.27 20.60 -0.72
CA PRO A 203 15.24 21.05 -1.72
C PRO A 203 14.90 20.63 -3.16
N HIS A 204 14.21 19.49 -3.30
CA HIS A 204 13.78 18.95 -4.59
C HIS A 204 12.38 19.38 -5.02
N TYR A 205 11.67 20.22 -4.24
CA TYR A 205 10.34 20.71 -4.61
C TYR A 205 10.31 21.31 -6.02
N LYS A 206 11.36 22.05 -6.39
CA LYS A 206 11.52 22.65 -7.72
C LYS A 206 11.43 21.68 -8.90
N TYR A 207 11.59 20.37 -8.67
CA TYR A 207 11.50 19.34 -9.70
C TYR A 207 10.12 18.67 -9.74
N THR A 208 9.21 19.02 -8.85
CA THR A 208 7.85 18.45 -8.83
C THR A 208 6.96 19.15 -9.84
N ALA A 209 5.92 18.45 -10.31
CA ALA A 209 4.92 19.03 -11.20
C ALA A 209 4.13 20.18 -10.53
N GLU A 210 4.03 20.18 -9.19
CA GLU A 210 3.40 21.29 -8.45
C GLU A 210 4.18 22.59 -8.55
N ALA A 211 5.50 22.53 -8.57
CA ALA A 211 6.34 23.71 -8.68
C ALA A 211 6.30 24.33 -10.09
N ASP A 212 6.33 23.51 -11.12
CA ASP A 212 6.20 23.93 -12.51
C ASP A 212 5.63 22.78 -13.36
N LYS A 213 4.31 22.81 -13.58
CA LYS A 213 3.60 21.78 -14.33
C LYS A 213 4.08 21.67 -15.79
N LYS A 214 4.46 22.77 -16.42
CA LYS A 214 4.89 22.75 -17.83
C LYS A 214 6.26 22.12 -18.01
N LYS A 215 7.15 22.35 -17.06
CA LYS A 215 8.55 21.91 -17.14
C LYS A 215 8.75 20.50 -16.58
N ASN A 216 8.04 20.19 -15.49
CA ASN A 216 8.32 18.99 -14.67
C ASN A 216 7.26 17.90 -14.82
N ALA A 217 6.15 18.15 -15.57
CA ALA A 217 5.18 17.10 -15.82
C ALA A 217 5.81 15.95 -16.59
N PHE A 218 5.60 14.74 -16.09
CA PHE A 218 6.06 13.51 -16.75
C PHE A 218 5.10 13.18 -17.91
N ASP A 219 5.66 13.06 -19.11
CA ASP A 219 4.93 12.72 -20.31
C ASP A 219 5.21 11.25 -20.66
N LEU A 220 4.26 10.39 -20.32
CA LEU A 220 4.35 8.96 -20.53
C LEU A 220 4.40 8.60 -22.03
N ASP A 221 3.64 9.31 -22.86
CA ASP A 221 3.59 9.04 -24.29
C ASP A 221 4.93 9.30 -24.96
N LYS A 222 5.62 10.36 -24.57
CA LYS A 222 6.99 10.61 -25.04
C LYS A 222 7.96 9.52 -24.64
N LEU A 223 7.81 8.95 -23.43
CA LEU A 223 8.67 7.86 -22.96
C LEU A 223 8.41 6.58 -23.76
N ILE A 224 7.15 6.20 -23.96
CA ILE A 224 6.75 5.02 -24.70
C ILE A 224 7.20 5.15 -26.16
N ASN A 225 6.96 6.28 -26.79
CA ASN A 225 7.37 6.52 -28.19
C ASN A 225 8.90 6.56 -28.35
N ARG A 226 9.64 7.00 -27.32
CA ARG A 226 11.11 6.98 -27.32
C ARG A 226 11.69 5.56 -27.17
N ARG A 227 10.95 4.65 -26.51
CA ARG A 227 11.32 3.24 -26.35
C ARG A 227 10.87 2.36 -27.52
N ARG A 228 9.97 2.80 -28.37
CA ARG A 228 9.68 2.15 -29.67
C ARG A 228 10.95 2.29 -30.50
N ARG A 229 11.81 1.28 -30.40
CA ARG A 229 13.03 1.19 -31.23
C ARG A 229 12.62 1.22 -32.69
N PRO A 230 13.27 2.06 -33.55
CA PRO A 230 12.97 2.09 -34.99
C PRO A 230 13.15 0.75 -35.72
N GLY A 231 13.72 -0.27 -35.09
CA GLY A 231 14.03 -1.54 -35.70
C GLY A 231 13.02 -2.69 -35.45
N LEU A 232 11.99 -2.49 -34.63
CA LEU A 232 10.98 -3.56 -34.44
C LEU A 232 10.00 -3.67 -35.62
N ASN A 233 9.89 -2.65 -36.46
CA ASN A 233 9.06 -2.69 -37.64
C ASN A 233 9.73 -3.37 -38.88
N GLU A 234 11.05 -3.57 -38.83
CA GLU A 234 11.77 -4.22 -39.96
C GLU A 234 11.91 -5.74 -39.79
N ALA A 235 11.59 -6.29 -38.62
CA ALA A 235 11.73 -7.71 -38.31
C ALA A 235 10.39 -8.47 -38.22
N CYS A 236 9.25 -7.80 -38.29
CA CYS A 236 7.96 -8.43 -38.34
C CYS A 236 7.43 -8.27 -39.79
N GLU A 237 7.53 -9.31 -40.58
CA GLU A 237 6.71 -9.42 -41.78
C GLU A 237 5.24 -9.50 -41.35
N VAL A 238 4.51 -8.43 -41.55
CA VAL A 238 3.07 -8.42 -41.31
C VAL A 238 2.44 -9.06 -42.55
N TYR A 239 2.03 -10.29 -42.39
CA TYR A 239 1.18 -10.94 -43.43
C TYR A 239 -0.24 -10.44 -43.21
N GLU A 240 -0.75 -9.63 -44.14
CA GLU A 240 -2.18 -9.37 -44.23
C GLU A 240 -2.82 -10.67 -44.72
N VAL A 241 -3.49 -11.38 -43.84
CA VAL A 241 -4.33 -12.52 -44.22
C VAL A 241 -5.62 -11.94 -44.77
N ASP A 242 -5.83 -12.12 -46.07
CA ASP A 242 -7.09 -11.76 -46.72
C ASP A 242 -8.15 -12.74 -46.23
N VAL A 243 -8.99 -12.30 -45.29
CA VAL A 243 -10.07 -13.12 -44.71
C VAL A 243 -11.12 -13.51 -45.75
N SER A 244 -11.11 -12.91 -46.95
CA SER A 244 -12.03 -13.25 -48.05
C SER A 244 -11.69 -14.57 -48.74
N GLU A 245 -10.47 -15.11 -48.61
CA GLU A 245 -10.04 -16.40 -49.10
C GLU A 245 -10.18 -17.56 -48.11
N ALA A 246 -10.53 -17.29 -46.87
CA ALA A 246 -10.88 -18.32 -45.91
C ALA A 246 -12.23 -18.91 -46.29
N GLY A 247 -12.23 -20.06 -46.93
CA GLY A 247 -13.43 -20.83 -47.18
C GLY A 247 -14.22 -21.08 -45.88
N PRO A 248 -15.51 -21.44 -45.97
CA PRO A 248 -16.31 -21.70 -44.78
C PRO A 248 -15.60 -22.74 -43.92
N VAL A 249 -15.32 -22.39 -42.65
CA VAL A 249 -14.80 -23.33 -41.65
C VAL A 249 -15.78 -24.49 -41.62
N SER A 250 -15.32 -25.70 -41.94
CA SER A 250 -16.12 -26.92 -41.77
C SER A 250 -16.46 -27.05 -40.29
N GLU A 251 -17.72 -27.20 -39.96
CA GLU A 251 -18.23 -27.37 -38.59
C GLU A 251 -17.80 -28.70 -37.95
N ASP A 252 -16.87 -29.45 -38.54
CA ASP A 252 -16.46 -30.80 -38.12
C ASP A 252 -15.04 -30.92 -37.56
N GLU A 253 -14.39 -29.85 -37.12
CA GLU A 253 -13.16 -29.97 -36.35
C GLU A 253 -13.44 -29.78 -34.85
N ASP A 254 -13.55 -30.94 -34.20
CA ASP A 254 -13.36 -31.24 -32.76
C ASP A 254 -13.26 -30.04 -31.82
N ILE A 255 -14.40 -29.46 -31.50
CA ILE A 255 -14.56 -28.72 -30.26
C ILE A 255 -14.48 -29.78 -29.14
N LEU A 256 -13.34 -29.89 -28.47
CA LEU A 256 -13.19 -30.64 -27.25
C LEU A 256 -14.30 -30.21 -26.28
N ASN A 257 -15.28 -31.07 -26.11
CA ASN A 257 -16.36 -30.84 -25.18
C ASN A 257 -15.79 -30.84 -23.78
N TYR A 258 -16.09 -29.85 -22.99
CA TYR A 258 -15.62 -29.68 -21.61
C TYR A 258 -16.07 -30.84 -20.69
N ASP A 259 -16.99 -31.68 -21.16
CA ASP A 259 -17.49 -32.86 -20.43
C ASP A 259 -16.55 -34.08 -20.50
N ASP A 260 -15.49 -34.05 -21.32
CA ASP A 260 -14.53 -35.15 -21.49
C ASP A 260 -13.30 -35.05 -20.56
N ILE A 261 -13.23 -34.02 -19.70
CA ILE A 261 -12.08 -33.78 -18.80
C ILE A 261 -12.16 -34.62 -17.49
N ASP A 262 -13.31 -35.21 -17.18
CA ASP A 262 -13.52 -36.00 -15.97
C ASP A 262 -13.27 -37.52 -16.16
N ASP A 263 -12.70 -37.94 -17.29
CA ASP A 263 -12.33 -39.35 -17.48
C ASP A 263 -10.86 -39.59 -16.99
N PRO A 264 -10.65 -40.31 -15.86
CA PRO A 264 -9.31 -40.54 -15.35
C PRO A 264 -8.45 -41.47 -16.22
N ASP A 265 -9.00 -42.11 -17.28
CA ASP A 265 -8.29 -43.01 -18.17
C ASP A 265 -7.85 -42.36 -19.50
N ALA A 266 -8.09 -41.10 -19.72
CA ALA A 266 -7.74 -40.40 -20.97
C ALA A 266 -6.24 -40.13 -21.18
N PHE A 267 -5.39 -40.47 -20.21
CA PHE A 267 -3.93 -40.24 -20.25
C PHE A 267 -3.11 -41.54 -19.94
N ALA A 268 -3.62 -42.71 -20.29
CA ALA A 268 -2.86 -43.98 -20.20
C ALA A 268 -2.21 -44.38 -21.52
#